data_6fe82c6707eb0e5a4811433a6e2227f7
#
_entry.id   6fe82c6707eb0e5a4811433a6e2227f7
#
_cell.length_a   1.000
_cell.length_b   1.000
_cell.length_c   1.000
_cell.angle_alpha   90.00
_cell.angle_beta   90.00
_cell.angle_gamma   90.00
#
_symmetry.space_group_name_H-M   'P 1'
#
loop_
_entity.id
_entity.type
_entity.pdbx_description
1 polymer ?
#
loop_
_entity_poly.entity_id
_entity_poly.type
_entity_poly.pdbx_seq_one_letter_code
_entity_poly.pdbx_strand_id
1 'polypeptide(L)'
;MENFSLEQYLKYLQYLVNFDNGSMNAKGVARVADFFKEKFEEGPWKCELITIEGAPVGPCLKVSNTPDDDYDVLLLGHMDTALPDGEAEKRPYTIDENGIVRGVGVSDMKGCLLSTYFALAELSNEHRLDHAKVCFLLNCDEETGSRYSGPTLRKIAKHAKHVIVVEAARKTGDMVKERSGVADYHLHAT
;
A
#
# COMPACT_ATOMS: atom_id res chain seq x y z
N MET A 1 -6.60 -18.09 -2.68
CA MET A 1 -6.65 -16.88 -1.83
C MET A 1 -8.04 -16.77 -1.20
N GLU A 2 -8.15 -16.07 -0.07
CA GLU A 2 -9.45 -15.87 0.61
C GLU A 2 -10.40 -15.02 -0.23
N ASN A 3 -11.68 -15.38 -0.27
CA ASN A 3 -12.72 -14.53 -0.82
C ASN A 3 -13.03 -13.37 0.13
N PHE A 4 -13.54 -12.25 -0.41
CA PHE A 4 -13.91 -11.11 0.42
C PHE A 4 -14.97 -11.51 1.47
N SER A 5 -14.74 -11.08 2.69
CA SER A 5 -15.69 -11.07 3.78
C SER A 5 -15.46 -9.81 4.59
N LEU A 6 -16.51 -9.06 4.90
CA LEU A 6 -16.39 -7.85 5.71
C LEU A 6 -15.80 -8.13 7.09
N GLU A 7 -16.18 -9.24 7.70
CA GLU A 7 -15.63 -9.68 8.99
C GLU A 7 -14.11 -9.86 8.91
N GLN A 8 -13.64 -10.59 7.90
CA GLN A 8 -12.21 -10.86 7.70
C GLN A 8 -11.44 -9.59 7.34
N TYR A 9 -12.02 -8.73 6.48
CA TYR A 9 -11.46 -7.42 6.17
C TYR A 9 -11.26 -6.57 7.42
N LEU A 10 -12.28 -6.44 8.27
CA LEU A 10 -12.20 -5.66 9.50
C LEU A 10 -11.20 -6.25 10.50
N LYS A 11 -11.09 -7.57 10.58
CA LYS A 11 -10.09 -8.25 11.41
C LYS A 11 -8.67 -7.96 10.95
N TYR A 12 -8.41 -8.01 9.66
CA TYR A 12 -7.10 -7.67 9.10
C TYR A 12 -6.79 -6.18 9.26
N LEU A 13 -7.79 -5.31 9.03
CA LEU A 13 -7.62 -3.88 9.23
C LEU A 13 -7.29 -3.55 10.69
N GLN A 14 -7.98 -4.17 11.65
CA GLN A 14 -7.69 -4.04 13.08
C GLN A 14 -6.25 -4.46 13.41
N TYR A 15 -5.80 -5.57 12.86
CA TYR A 15 -4.41 -6.01 13.04
C TYR A 15 -3.41 -4.97 12.53
N LEU A 16 -3.60 -4.48 11.30
CA LEU A 16 -2.69 -3.54 10.66
C LEU A 16 -2.69 -2.16 11.34
N VAL A 17 -3.84 -1.72 11.87
CA VAL A 17 -4.00 -0.39 12.48
C VAL A 17 -3.39 -0.30 13.87
N ASN A 18 -3.34 -1.41 14.62
CA ASN A 18 -2.93 -1.43 16.02
C ASN A 18 -1.41 -1.52 16.24
N PHE A 19 -0.60 -1.10 15.26
CA PHE A 19 0.84 -0.89 15.47
C PHE A 19 1.36 0.26 14.62
N ASP A 20 2.46 0.87 15.08
CA ASP A 20 3.09 1.99 14.41
C ASP A 20 3.89 1.53 13.19
N ASN A 21 3.77 2.29 12.10
CA ASN A 21 4.48 2.07 10.84
C ASN A 21 4.74 3.40 10.11
N GLY A 22 5.14 4.43 10.83
CA GLY A 22 5.60 5.68 10.22
C GLY A 22 6.75 5.42 9.24
N SER A 23 6.97 6.31 8.26
CA SER A 23 7.97 6.11 7.19
C SER A 23 9.36 5.77 7.71
N MET A 24 9.75 6.32 8.87
CA MET A 24 11.06 6.05 9.49
C MET A 24 11.05 4.85 10.44
N ASN A 25 9.90 4.21 10.66
CA ASN A 25 9.78 2.98 11.42
C ASN A 25 9.94 1.77 10.48
N ALA A 26 11.19 1.48 10.11
CA ALA A 26 11.51 0.38 9.19
C ALA A 26 10.92 -0.98 9.63
N LYS A 27 10.86 -1.24 10.94
CA LYS A 27 10.28 -2.48 11.49
C LYS A 27 8.77 -2.53 11.34
N GLY A 28 8.09 -1.42 11.58
CA GLY A 28 6.64 -1.31 11.41
C GLY A 28 6.24 -1.47 9.95
N VAL A 29 6.95 -0.82 9.03
CA VAL A 29 6.72 -0.95 7.59
C VAL A 29 7.01 -2.38 7.12
N ALA A 30 8.11 -3.01 7.56
CA ALA A 30 8.43 -4.40 7.25
C ALA A 30 7.32 -5.36 7.72
N ARG A 31 6.72 -5.11 8.91
CA ARG A 31 5.60 -5.91 9.41
C ARG A 31 4.35 -5.83 8.52
N VAL A 32 4.09 -4.66 7.92
CA VAL A 32 3.01 -4.52 6.92
C VAL A 32 3.37 -5.31 5.65
N ALA A 33 4.62 -5.20 5.19
CA ALA A 33 5.10 -5.93 4.02
C ALA A 33 5.00 -7.45 4.20
N ASP A 34 5.42 -7.96 5.36
CA ASP A 34 5.35 -9.39 5.69
C ASP A 34 3.91 -9.89 5.71
N PHE A 35 2.97 -9.10 6.28
CA PHE A 35 1.55 -9.43 6.27
C PHE A 35 1.01 -9.60 4.85
N PHE A 36 1.23 -8.63 3.97
CA PHE A 36 0.73 -8.74 2.59
C PHE A 36 1.46 -9.81 1.79
N LYS A 37 2.78 -9.97 2.01
CA LYS A 37 3.56 -11.05 1.41
C LYS A 37 2.94 -12.42 1.74
N GLU A 38 2.71 -12.70 3.02
CA GLU A 38 2.08 -13.94 3.48
C GLU A 38 0.72 -14.16 2.79
N LYS A 39 -0.13 -13.12 2.75
CA LYS A 39 -1.45 -13.21 2.16
C LYS A 39 -1.44 -13.45 0.64
N PHE A 40 -0.52 -12.87 -0.09
CA PHE A 40 -0.41 -13.09 -1.52
C PHE A 40 0.24 -14.44 -1.87
N GLU A 41 1.17 -14.94 -1.03
CA GLU A 41 1.79 -16.26 -1.19
C GLU A 41 0.83 -17.43 -0.95
N GLU A 42 -0.36 -17.20 -0.36
CA GLU A 42 -1.45 -18.18 -0.34
C GLU A 42 -2.05 -18.46 -1.74
N GLY A 43 -1.71 -17.67 -2.74
CA GLY A 43 -2.17 -17.76 -4.13
C GLY A 43 -1.03 -17.85 -5.14
N PRO A 44 -1.33 -17.65 -6.43
CA PRO A 44 -0.34 -17.80 -7.50
C PRO A 44 0.55 -16.55 -7.69
N TRP A 45 0.68 -15.72 -6.66
CA TRP A 45 1.41 -14.47 -6.74
C TRP A 45 2.86 -14.64 -6.30
N LYS A 46 3.77 -13.98 -7.03
CA LYS A 46 5.18 -13.88 -6.65
C LYS A 46 5.39 -12.63 -5.82
N CYS A 47 6.03 -12.78 -4.67
CA CYS A 47 6.33 -11.70 -3.75
C CYS A 47 7.84 -11.49 -3.63
N GLU A 48 8.28 -10.24 -3.73
CA GLU A 48 9.66 -9.83 -3.60
C GLU A 48 9.76 -8.64 -2.64
N LEU A 49 10.53 -8.80 -1.55
CA LEU A 49 10.89 -7.70 -0.67
C LEU A 49 12.11 -6.98 -1.25
N ILE A 50 11.94 -5.70 -1.58
CA ILE A 50 12.99 -4.87 -2.16
C ILE A 50 13.57 -3.97 -1.06
N THR A 51 14.74 -4.31 -0.57
CA THR A 51 15.47 -3.49 0.40
C THR A 51 16.01 -2.24 -0.26
N ILE A 52 15.83 -1.09 0.39
CA ILE A 52 16.41 0.18 -0.06
C ILE A 52 17.73 0.37 0.69
N GLU A 53 18.81 -0.03 0.05
CA GLU A 53 20.13 -0.05 0.68
C GLU A 53 20.57 1.35 1.15
N GLY A 54 21.13 1.42 2.35
CA GLY A 54 21.63 2.65 2.95
C GLY A 54 20.56 3.63 3.41
N ALA A 55 19.26 3.26 3.31
CA ALA A 55 18.15 4.09 3.76
C ALA A 55 17.59 3.60 5.10
N PRO A 56 17.13 4.51 5.97
CA PRO A 56 16.56 4.16 7.28
C PRO A 56 15.05 3.84 7.18
N VAL A 57 14.63 3.19 6.10
CA VAL A 57 13.22 2.85 5.81
C VAL A 57 13.04 1.33 5.71
N GLY A 58 11.79 0.86 5.76
CA GLY A 58 11.47 -0.54 5.52
C GLY A 58 11.63 -0.94 4.05
N PRO A 59 11.41 -2.22 3.71
CA PRO A 59 11.44 -2.68 2.33
C PRO A 59 10.18 -2.22 1.58
N CYS A 60 10.28 -2.05 0.26
CA CYS A 60 9.11 -2.13 -0.61
C CYS A 60 8.71 -3.59 -0.81
N LEU A 61 7.45 -3.84 -1.09
CA LEU A 61 6.95 -5.16 -1.48
C LEU A 61 6.43 -5.12 -2.91
N LYS A 62 7.02 -5.93 -3.78
CA LYS A 62 6.53 -6.15 -5.16
C LYS A 62 5.78 -7.47 -5.20
N VAL A 63 4.55 -7.43 -5.66
CA VAL A 63 3.67 -8.60 -5.84
C VAL A 63 3.27 -8.67 -7.30
N SER A 64 3.46 -9.82 -7.98
CA SER A 64 3.07 -9.96 -9.38
C SER A 64 2.54 -11.36 -9.70
N ASN A 65 1.62 -11.44 -10.68
CA ASN A 65 1.09 -12.69 -11.20
C ASN A 65 1.88 -13.22 -12.41
N THR A 66 2.97 -12.57 -12.76
CA THR A 66 3.83 -12.93 -13.89
C THR A 66 5.30 -12.99 -13.46
N PRO A 67 6.12 -13.85 -14.08
CA PRO A 67 7.57 -13.83 -13.91
C PRO A 67 8.26 -12.68 -14.66
N ASP A 68 7.56 -12.05 -15.62
CA ASP A 68 8.11 -10.98 -16.45
C ASP A 68 8.17 -9.67 -15.68
N ASP A 69 9.01 -8.75 -16.14
CA ASP A 69 9.08 -7.39 -15.61
C ASP A 69 8.28 -6.37 -16.43
N ASP A 70 7.49 -6.83 -17.42
CA ASP A 70 6.56 -6.00 -18.18
C ASP A 70 5.13 -6.24 -17.71
N TYR A 71 4.40 -5.17 -17.40
CA TYR A 71 3.08 -5.23 -16.80
C TYR A 71 2.03 -4.50 -17.67
N ASP A 72 0.84 -5.08 -17.77
CA ASP A 72 -0.31 -4.37 -18.32
C ASP A 72 -0.80 -3.31 -17.34
N VAL A 73 -0.82 -3.66 -16.05
CA VAL A 73 -1.23 -2.76 -14.96
C VAL A 73 -0.26 -2.85 -13.79
N LEU A 74 0.19 -1.68 -13.34
CA LEU A 74 0.85 -1.49 -12.06
C LEU A 74 -0.12 -0.80 -11.11
N LEU A 75 -0.46 -1.48 -10.01
CA LEU A 75 -1.12 -0.88 -8.86
C LEU A 75 -0.04 -0.36 -7.91
N LEU A 76 -0.19 0.86 -7.44
CA LEU A 76 0.78 1.51 -6.54
C LEU A 76 0.07 1.96 -5.27
N GLY A 77 0.57 1.50 -4.12
CA GLY A 77 0.15 1.93 -2.80
C GLY A 77 1.33 2.06 -1.85
N HIS A 78 1.09 2.51 -0.62
CA HIS A 78 2.14 2.65 0.38
C HIS A 78 1.78 2.00 1.71
N MET A 79 2.81 1.55 2.41
CA MET A 79 2.70 0.81 3.67
C MET A 79 2.98 1.67 4.90
N ASP A 80 3.61 2.82 4.70
CA ASP A 80 3.93 3.76 5.79
C ASP A 80 2.73 4.66 6.14
N THR A 81 2.87 5.41 7.21
CA THR A 81 1.92 6.44 7.66
C THR A 81 2.65 7.70 8.06
N ALA A 82 1.98 8.86 7.97
CA ALA A 82 2.54 10.16 8.35
C ALA A 82 2.76 10.34 9.87
N LEU A 83 2.28 9.41 10.69
CA LEU A 83 2.24 9.58 12.14
C LEU A 83 3.48 8.97 12.80
N PRO A 84 4.00 9.63 13.88
CA PRO A 84 5.13 9.11 14.62
C PRO A 84 4.77 7.89 15.47
N ASP A 85 5.80 7.18 15.96
CA ASP A 85 5.64 6.06 16.86
C ASP A 85 4.91 6.46 18.17
N GLY A 86 4.09 5.54 18.69
CA GLY A 86 3.23 5.74 19.86
C GLY A 86 1.82 6.25 19.51
N GLU A 87 1.53 6.55 18.27
CA GLU A 87 0.20 7.03 17.87
C GLU A 87 -0.81 5.89 17.71
N ALA A 88 -0.39 4.68 17.37
CA ALA A 88 -1.29 3.53 17.32
C ALA A 88 -1.87 3.18 18.71
N GLU A 89 -1.09 3.36 19.78
CA GLU A 89 -1.57 3.18 21.16
C GLU A 89 -2.58 4.27 21.57
N LYS A 90 -2.34 5.52 21.18
CA LYS A 90 -3.22 6.67 21.50
C LYS A 90 -4.50 6.67 20.66
N ARG A 91 -4.45 6.11 19.45
CA ARG A 91 -5.54 6.08 18.47
C ARG A 91 -5.78 4.64 17.99
N PRO A 92 -6.15 3.73 18.91
CA PRO A 92 -6.37 2.34 18.56
C PRO A 92 -7.53 2.19 17.58
N TYR A 93 -7.56 1.06 16.90
CA TYR A 93 -8.69 0.68 16.06
C TYR A 93 -10.01 0.72 16.84
N THR A 94 -10.98 1.44 16.33
CA THR A 94 -12.35 1.50 16.86
C THR A 94 -13.38 1.48 15.74
N ILE A 95 -14.56 0.94 16.03
CA ILE A 95 -15.77 1.07 15.18
C ILE A 95 -16.83 1.71 16.03
N ASP A 96 -17.45 2.80 15.54
CA ASP A 96 -18.55 3.44 16.24
C ASP A 96 -19.91 2.81 15.88
N GLU A 97 -20.98 3.29 16.53
CA GLU A 97 -22.35 2.81 16.32
C GLU A 97 -22.89 2.99 14.90
N ASN A 98 -22.27 3.90 14.13
CA ASN A 98 -22.60 4.14 12.71
C ASN A 98 -21.74 3.30 11.76
N GLY A 99 -20.89 2.41 12.28
CA GLY A 99 -19.97 1.59 11.49
C GLY A 99 -18.73 2.35 10.98
N ILE A 100 -18.46 3.54 11.52
CA ILE A 100 -17.27 4.32 11.12
C ILE A 100 -16.03 3.75 11.83
N VAL A 101 -15.06 3.31 11.04
CA VAL A 101 -13.78 2.81 11.54
C VAL A 101 -12.79 3.95 11.71
N ARG A 102 -12.08 3.97 12.84
CA ARG A 102 -11.01 4.94 13.15
C ARG A 102 -9.76 4.22 13.62
N GLY A 103 -8.61 4.87 13.40
CA GLY A 103 -7.30 4.40 13.80
C GLY A 103 -6.21 4.88 12.84
N VAL A 104 -4.94 4.60 13.17
CA VAL A 104 -3.79 5.06 12.39
C VAL A 104 -3.74 4.39 11.03
N GLY A 105 -3.77 5.19 9.96
CA GLY A 105 -3.66 4.69 8.58
C GLY A 105 -4.89 3.94 8.07
N VAL A 106 -6.07 4.02 8.73
CA VAL A 106 -7.30 3.35 8.27
C VAL A 106 -7.66 3.76 6.85
N SER A 107 -7.67 5.05 6.55
CA SER A 107 -7.98 5.59 5.22
C SER A 107 -6.75 5.77 4.37
N ASP A 108 -5.63 6.13 4.99
CA ASP A 108 -4.35 6.46 4.37
C ASP A 108 -3.26 5.58 4.97
N MET A 109 -2.90 4.38 4.31
CA MET A 109 -3.82 3.82 3.29
C MET A 109 -4.05 2.32 3.51
N LYS A 110 -3.96 1.82 4.78
CA LYS A 110 -4.09 0.39 5.13
C LYS A 110 -5.41 -0.24 4.64
N GLY A 111 -6.52 0.51 4.73
CA GLY A 111 -7.81 0.06 4.20
C GLY A 111 -7.79 -0.10 2.69
N CYS A 112 -7.15 0.83 1.98
CA CYS A 112 -7.03 0.76 0.53
C CYS A 112 -6.15 -0.41 0.08
N LEU A 113 -5.07 -0.70 0.81
CA LEU A 113 -4.23 -1.88 0.56
C LEU A 113 -5.02 -3.17 0.71
N LEU A 114 -5.82 -3.29 1.77
CA LEU A 114 -6.68 -4.46 1.97
C LEU A 114 -7.78 -4.58 0.91
N SER A 115 -8.40 -3.46 0.52
CA SER A 115 -9.38 -3.47 -0.56
C SER A 115 -8.78 -3.96 -1.86
N THR A 116 -7.55 -3.52 -2.17
CA THR A 116 -6.79 -3.97 -3.33
C THR A 116 -6.45 -5.46 -3.25
N TYR A 117 -5.99 -5.93 -2.09
CA TYR A 117 -5.72 -7.36 -1.86
C TYR A 117 -6.95 -8.22 -2.15
N PHE A 118 -8.10 -7.89 -1.57
CA PHE A 118 -9.32 -8.66 -1.77
C PHE A 118 -9.83 -8.59 -3.21
N ALA A 119 -9.74 -7.43 -3.86
CA ALA A 119 -10.10 -7.30 -5.28
C ALA A 119 -9.21 -8.18 -6.18
N LEU A 120 -7.89 -8.20 -5.94
CA LEU A 120 -6.97 -9.05 -6.67
C LEU A 120 -7.20 -10.54 -6.36
N ALA A 121 -7.54 -10.88 -5.13
CA ALA A 121 -7.87 -12.24 -4.73
C ALA A 121 -9.11 -12.76 -5.46
N GLU A 122 -10.19 -11.97 -5.47
CA GLU A 122 -11.43 -12.33 -6.19
C GLU A 122 -11.19 -12.48 -7.69
N LEU A 123 -10.55 -11.49 -8.32
CA LEU A 123 -10.24 -11.54 -9.75
C LEU A 123 -9.36 -12.74 -10.11
N SER A 124 -8.40 -13.09 -9.24
CA SER A 124 -7.53 -14.25 -9.42
C SER A 124 -8.31 -15.56 -9.28
N ASN A 125 -9.16 -15.70 -8.25
CA ASN A 125 -9.99 -16.88 -8.02
C ASN A 125 -11.02 -17.10 -9.14
N GLU A 126 -11.49 -16.02 -9.77
CA GLU A 126 -12.39 -16.04 -10.92
C GLU A 126 -11.68 -16.20 -12.29
N HIS A 127 -10.35 -16.39 -12.31
CA HIS A 127 -9.54 -16.49 -13.53
C HIS A 127 -9.62 -15.27 -14.46
N ARG A 128 -9.98 -14.10 -13.93
CA ARG A 128 -10.11 -12.85 -14.71
C ARG A 128 -8.79 -12.16 -14.98
N LEU A 129 -7.72 -12.61 -14.34
CA LEU A 129 -6.37 -12.08 -14.52
C LEU A 129 -5.47 -13.02 -15.35
N ASP A 130 -5.97 -14.14 -15.87
CA ASP A 130 -5.15 -15.15 -16.58
C ASP A 130 -4.47 -14.59 -17.85
N HIS A 131 -5.00 -13.52 -18.43
CA HIS A 131 -4.45 -12.88 -19.62
C HIS A 131 -3.90 -11.46 -19.37
N ALA A 132 -3.82 -11.03 -18.12
CA ALA A 132 -3.31 -9.73 -17.73
C ALA A 132 -2.08 -9.87 -16.83
N LYS A 133 -1.01 -9.16 -17.16
CA LYS A 133 0.20 -9.05 -16.33
C LYS A 133 0.01 -7.93 -15.33
N VAL A 134 -0.18 -8.28 -14.07
CA VAL A 134 -0.46 -7.33 -12.99
C VAL A 134 0.70 -7.32 -12.00
N CYS A 135 1.12 -6.12 -11.63
CA CYS A 135 2.03 -5.88 -10.52
C CYS A 135 1.34 -4.99 -9.47
N PHE A 136 1.43 -5.34 -8.21
CA PHE A 136 1.08 -4.48 -7.09
C PHE A 136 2.36 -4.14 -6.32
N LEU A 137 2.75 -2.88 -6.36
CA LEU A 137 3.94 -2.36 -5.70
C LEU A 137 3.53 -1.55 -4.47
N LEU A 138 3.94 -2.01 -3.30
CA LEU A 138 3.70 -1.36 -2.03
C LEU A 138 4.97 -0.60 -1.62
N ASN A 139 4.85 0.71 -1.57
CA ASN A 139 5.90 1.65 -1.23
C ASN A 139 6.15 1.69 0.29
N CYS A 140 7.34 2.10 0.71
CA CYS A 140 7.77 2.09 2.11
C CYS A 140 7.92 3.49 2.74
N ASP A 141 7.88 4.59 1.96
CA ASP A 141 8.17 5.96 2.40
C ASP A 141 7.42 7.05 1.61
N GLU A 142 6.17 6.77 1.24
CA GLU A 142 5.34 7.70 0.46
C GLU A 142 5.11 9.01 1.21
N GLU A 143 4.79 8.94 2.48
CA GLU A 143 4.45 10.07 3.35
C GLU A 143 5.60 11.07 3.54
N THR A 144 6.82 10.65 3.18
CA THR A 144 8.00 11.53 3.10
C THR A 144 8.38 11.90 1.66
N GLY A 145 7.46 11.68 0.70
CA GLY A 145 7.62 12.00 -0.71
C GLY A 145 8.41 10.94 -1.48
N SER A 146 8.40 9.70 -1.06
CA SER A 146 9.14 8.57 -1.68
C SER A 146 10.62 8.89 -1.90
N ARG A 147 11.21 9.53 -0.89
CA ARG A 147 12.56 10.07 -0.97
C ARG A 147 13.60 9.00 -1.27
N TYR A 148 13.43 7.83 -0.65
CA TYR A 148 14.37 6.71 -0.76
C TYR A 148 13.91 5.69 -1.81
N SER A 149 12.63 5.34 -1.81
CA SER A 149 12.07 4.35 -2.74
C SER A 149 11.83 4.87 -4.16
N GLY A 150 11.74 6.18 -4.36
CA GLY A 150 11.40 6.81 -5.63
C GLY A 150 12.18 6.30 -6.86
N PRO A 151 13.50 6.06 -6.80
CA PRO A 151 14.23 5.45 -7.90
C PRO A 151 13.71 4.05 -8.27
N THR A 152 13.40 3.22 -7.28
CA THR A 152 12.84 1.87 -7.45
C THR A 152 11.45 1.94 -8.09
N LEU A 153 10.58 2.82 -7.58
CA LEU A 153 9.24 3.03 -8.14
C LEU A 153 9.31 3.43 -9.61
N ARG A 154 10.14 4.41 -9.94
CA ARG A 154 10.32 4.87 -11.33
C ARG A 154 10.85 3.78 -12.24
N LYS A 155 11.76 2.93 -11.74
CA LYS A 155 12.31 1.81 -12.51
C LYS A 155 11.19 0.83 -12.88
N ILE A 156 10.36 0.41 -11.91
CA ILE A 156 9.28 -0.55 -12.14
C ILE A 156 8.16 0.06 -12.99
N ALA A 157 7.77 1.31 -12.73
CA ALA A 157 6.69 1.97 -13.45
C ALA A 157 6.97 2.15 -14.96
N LYS A 158 8.23 2.23 -15.39
CA LYS A 158 8.59 2.29 -16.82
C LYS A 158 8.20 1.03 -17.61
N HIS A 159 7.99 -0.07 -16.92
CA HIS A 159 7.62 -1.36 -17.50
C HIS A 159 6.11 -1.62 -17.44
N ALA A 160 5.31 -0.64 -17.05
CA ALA A 160 3.87 -0.76 -16.97
C ALA A 160 3.17 0.08 -18.05
N LYS A 161 2.16 -0.50 -18.72
CA LYS A 161 1.32 0.20 -19.68
C LYS A 161 0.38 1.21 -18.99
N HIS A 162 -0.14 0.81 -17.84
CA HIS A 162 -1.05 1.63 -17.02
C HIS A 162 -0.59 1.59 -15.57
N VAL A 163 -0.70 2.75 -14.88
CA VAL A 163 -0.42 2.88 -13.46
C VAL A 163 -1.67 3.41 -12.77
N ILE A 164 -2.10 2.70 -11.72
CA ILE A 164 -3.22 3.09 -10.87
C ILE A 164 -2.69 3.24 -9.45
N VAL A 165 -2.82 4.44 -8.88
CA VAL A 165 -2.51 4.69 -7.47
C VAL A 165 -3.76 4.38 -6.66
N VAL A 166 -3.64 3.43 -5.71
CA VAL A 166 -4.80 2.87 -4.97
C VAL A 166 -5.05 3.61 -3.65
N GLU A 167 -4.92 4.94 -3.71
CA GLU A 167 -5.23 5.84 -2.60
C GLU A 167 -6.73 5.93 -2.31
N ALA A 168 -7.06 6.56 -1.16
CA ALA A 168 -8.44 6.76 -0.74
C ALA A 168 -9.26 7.53 -1.79
N ALA A 169 -10.41 6.96 -2.16
CA ALA A 169 -11.36 7.62 -3.05
C ALA A 169 -11.93 8.90 -2.43
N ARG A 170 -12.44 9.79 -3.27
CA ARG A 170 -13.22 10.94 -2.82
C ARG A 170 -14.52 10.47 -2.16
N LYS A 171 -15.17 11.34 -1.37
CA LYS A 171 -16.47 11.05 -0.73
C LYS A 171 -17.56 10.55 -1.69
N THR A 172 -17.45 10.93 -2.97
CA THR A 172 -18.35 10.51 -4.05
C THR A 172 -17.97 9.14 -4.63
N GLY A 173 -16.81 8.56 -4.27
CA GLY A 173 -16.28 7.33 -4.87
C GLY A 173 -15.58 7.54 -6.22
N ASP A 174 -15.47 8.80 -6.70
CA ASP A 174 -14.87 9.11 -7.99
C ASP A 174 -13.35 8.89 -7.98
N MET A 175 -12.84 8.42 -9.13
CA MET A 175 -11.40 8.36 -9.39
C MET A 175 -10.84 9.76 -9.66
N VAL A 176 -9.66 10.04 -9.12
CA VAL A 176 -8.93 11.29 -9.37
C VAL A 176 -8.09 11.13 -10.63
N LYS A 177 -8.43 11.86 -11.69
CA LYS A 177 -7.70 11.85 -12.96
C LYS A 177 -6.53 12.81 -12.97
N GLU A 178 -6.67 13.97 -12.33
CA GLU A 178 -5.70 15.05 -12.34
C GLU A 178 -5.60 15.69 -10.96
N ARG A 179 -4.41 16.13 -10.58
CA ARG A 179 -4.14 16.86 -9.34
C ARG A 179 -3.24 18.06 -9.61
N SER A 180 -3.34 19.08 -8.75
CA SER A 180 -2.39 20.20 -8.74
C SER A 180 -1.02 19.73 -8.27
N GLY A 181 0.03 20.32 -8.83
CA GLY A 181 1.39 20.13 -8.32
C GLY A 181 1.57 20.81 -6.95
N VAL A 182 2.50 20.30 -6.17
CA VAL A 182 2.96 20.90 -4.91
C VAL A 182 4.45 21.15 -5.03
N ALA A 183 4.91 22.30 -4.51
CA ALA A 183 6.33 22.64 -4.45
C ALA A 183 6.62 23.36 -3.14
N ASP A 184 7.71 22.97 -2.47
CA ASP A 184 8.24 23.61 -1.28
C ASP A 184 9.41 24.51 -1.65
N TYR A 185 9.43 25.73 -1.09
CA TYR A 185 10.48 26.71 -1.33
C TYR A 185 11.12 27.08 0.02
N HIS A 186 12.45 27.04 0.08
CA HIS A 186 13.22 27.55 1.19
C HIS A 186 13.89 28.87 0.81
N LEU A 187 13.53 29.95 1.51
CA LEU A 187 14.15 31.27 1.34
C LEU A 187 15.13 31.53 2.49
N HIS A 188 16.38 31.79 2.14
CA HIS A 188 17.39 32.26 3.07
C HIS A 188 17.64 33.75 2.80
N ALA A 189 17.34 34.61 3.80
CA ALA A 189 17.72 36.03 3.80
C ALA A 189 18.94 36.22 4.73
N THR A 190 20.00 36.80 4.20
CA THR A 190 21.21 37.20 4.97
C THR A 190 21.24 38.69 5.12
#